data_f1d92fabf737d7d270a699720b1b4d58
#
_entry.id   f1d92fabf737d7d270a699720b1b4d58
#
_cell.length_a   1.000
_cell.length_b   1.000
_cell.length_c   1.000
_cell.angle_alpha   90.00
_cell.angle_beta   90.00
_cell.angle_gamma   90.00
#
_symmetry.space_group_name_H-M   'P 1'
#
loop_
_entity.id
_entity.type
_entity.pdbx_description
1 polymer ?
#
loop_
_entity_poly.entity_id
_entity_poly.type
_entity_poly.pdbx_seq_one_letter_code
_entity_poly.pdbx_strand_id
1 'polypeptide(L)'
;LHKDAAMTASPYPHLFATLGEAATRLPDDLARTLEDTLVALQTGNSPGAITLQACLQYIRQGDAADGQPWPGSNRTPGQRLALARIDRANAGLSFLLELLHATERVRVDGDIDQHMDDGAREGLLLACRGLAEYVDVQLHAA
;
A
#
# COMPACT_ATOMS: atom_id res chain seq x y z
N LEU A 1 -29.72 -38.52 2.47
CA LEU A 1 -29.09 -37.93 1.27
C LEU A 1 -28.19 -36.76 1.70
N HIS A 2 -26.92 -37.07 1.96
CA HIS A 2 -25.90 -36.06 2.16
C HIS A 2 -25.49 -35.55 0.77
N LYS A 3 -25.74 -34.28 0.50
CA LYS A 3 -25.29 -33.60 -0.70
C LYS A 3 -23.91 -33.03 -0.36
N ASP A 4 -22.86 -33.77 -0.74
CA ASP A 4 -21.47 -33.30 -0.72
C ASP A 4 -21.42 -32.04 -1.57
N ALA A 5 -21.29 -30.87 -0.92
CA ALA A 5 -20.89 -29.66 -1.57
C ALA A 5 -19.39 -29.82 -1.91
N ALA A 6 -19.12 -30.29 -3.12
CA ALA A 6 -17.78 -30.20 -3.68
C ALA A 6 -17.36 -28.73 -3.63
N MET A 7 -16.45 -28.40 -2.73
CA MET A 7 -15.73 -27.13 -2.78
C MET A 7 -14.96 -27.13 -4.10
N THR A 8 -15.52 -26.46 -5.09
CA THR A 8 -14.82 -26.19 -6.35
C THR A 8 -13.61 -25.34 -6.01
N ALA A 9 -12.43 -25.98 -6.04
CA ALA A 9 -11.18 -25.26 -5.87
C ALA A 9 -11.13 -24.12 -6.90
N SER A 10 -10.82 -22.90 -6.45
CA SER A 10 -10.68 -21.77 -7.35
C SER A 10 -9.63 -22.10 -8.42
N PRO A 11 -9.89 -21.80 -9.71
CA PRO A 11 -8.90 -21.97 -10.76
C PRO A 11 -7.65 -21.10 -10.57
N TYR A 12 -7.72 -20.11 -9.66
CA TYR A 12 -6.66 -19.15 -9.34
C TYR A 12 -6.39 -19.13 -7.83
N PRO A 13 -5.71 -20.16 -7.26
CA PRO A 13 -5.57 -20.31 -5.82
C PRO A 13 -4.75 -19.19 -5.15
N HIS A 14 -3.69 -18.71 -5.80
CA HIS A 14 -2.86 -17.64 -5.23
C HIS A 14 -3.55 -16.28 -5.25
N LEU A 15 -4.26 -16.02 -6.34
CA LEU A 15 -5.08 -14.83 -6.49
C LEU A 15 -6.23 -14.81 -5.48
N PHE A 16 -6.89 -15.97 -5.29
CA PHE A 16 -7.97 -16.10 -4.31
C PHE A 16 -7.45 -15.95 -2.87
N ALA A 17 -6.28 -16.51 -2.55
CA ALA A 17 -5.63 -16.32 -1.25
C ALA A 17 -5.29 -14.84 -0.97
N THR A 18 -5.00 -14.07 -2.02
CA THR A 18 -4.63 -12.66 -1.93
C THR A 18 -5.82 -11.72 -1.88
N LEU A 19 -6.83 -11.92 -2.74
CA LEU A 19 -7.97 -11.03 -2.94
C LEU A 19 -9.29 -11.56 -2.36
N GLY A 20 -9.32 -12.83 -1.91
CA GLY A 20 -10.54 -13.47 -1.46
C GLY A 20 -11.61 -13.49 -2.54
N GLU A 21 -12.87 -13.25 -2.16
CA GLU A 21 -14.00 -13.23 -3.10
C GLU A 21 -13.90 -12.16 -4.19
N ALA A 22 -13.09 -11.11 -3.99
CA ALA A 22 -12.87 -10.10 -5.02
C ALA A 22 -12.19 -10.68 -6.28
N ALA A 23 -11.45 -11.78 -6.15
CA ALA A 23 -10.84 -12.49 -7.28
C ALA A 23 -11.90 -13.00 -8.28
N THR A 24 -13.09 -13.36 -7.80
CA THR A 24 -14.18 -13.90 -8.66
C THR A 24 -14.82 -12.82 -9.55
N ARG A 25 -14.58 -11.56 -9.28
CA ARG A 25 -15.10 -10.41 -10.06
C ARG A 25 -14.17 -9.95 -11.16
N LEU A 26 -12.96 -10.51 -11.23
CA LEU A 26 -11.99 -10.15 -12.26
C LEU A 26 -12.31 -10.86 -13.58
N PRO A 27 -12.10 -10.20 -14.73
CA PRO A 27 -12.08 -10.87 -16.03
C PRO A 27 -11.08 -12.02 -16.04
N ASP A 28 -11.42 -13.14 -16.69
CA ASP A 28 -10.64 -14.38 -16.66
C ASP A 28 -9.22 -14.24 -17.21
N ASP A 29 -9.03 -13.46 -18.25
CA ASP A 29 -7.73 -13.12 -18.82
C ASP A 29 -6.83 -12.36 -17.83
N LEU A 30 -7.41 -11.39 -17.10
CA LEU A 30 -6.70 -10.63 -16.09
C LEU A 30 -6.39 -11.50 -14.86
N ALA A 31 -7.34 -12.32 -14.42
CA ALA A 31 -7.16 -13.24 -13.31
C ALA A 31 -6.03 -14.23 -13.58
N ARG A 32 -5.95 -14.77 -14.81
CA ARG A 32 -4.87 -15.67 -15.23
C ARG A 32 -3.52 -14.98 -15.24
N THR A 33 -3.42 -13.78 -15.82
CA THR A 33 -2.16 -13.02 -15.86
C THR A 33 -1.66 -12.70 -14.47
N LEU A 34 -2.55 -12.33 -13.55
CA LEU A 34 -2.21 -12.04 -12.16
C LEU A 34 -1.78 -13.32 -11.41
N GLU A 35 -2.46 -14.44 -11.62
CA GLU A 35 -2.08 -15.74 -11.03
C GLU A 35 -0.68 -16.16 -11.49
N ASP A 36 -0.41 -16.11 -12.80
CA ASP A 36 0.90 -16.45 -13.37
C ASP A 36 2.01 -15.55 -12.81
N THR A 37 1.72 -14.27 -12.62
CA THR A 37 2.65 -13.32 -12.01
C THR A 37 2.92 -13.67 -10.56
N LEU A 38 1.90 -13.99 -9.77
CA LEU A 38 2.05 -14.39 -8.37
C LEU A 38 2.85 -15.69 -8.23
N VAL A 39 2.59 -16.68 -9.10
CA VAL A 39 3.33 -17.95 -9.13
C VAL A 39 4.79 -17.71 -9.50
N ALA A 40 5.08 -16.91 -10.53
CA ALA A 40 6.44 -16.60 -10.96
C ALA A 40 7.25 -15.90 -9.86
N LEU A 41 6.62 -15.00 -9.11
CA LEU A 41 7.26 -14.30 -7.97
C LEU A 41 7.53 -15.22 -6.78
N GLN A 42 6.76 -16.29 -6.62
CA GLN A 42 6.98 -17.29 -5.56
C GLN A 42 8.08 -18.30 -5.91
N THR A 43 8.22 -18.68 -7.17
CA THR A 43 9.21 -19.68 -7.62
C THR A 43 10.64 -19.14 -7.70
N GLY A 44 10.82 -17.81 -7.71
CA GLY A 44 12.13 -17.15 -7.75
C GLY A 44 12.80 -16.92 -6.39
N ASN A 45 12.19 -17.35 -5.29
CA ASN A 45 12.62 -16.95 -3.95
C ASN A 45 13.65 -17.91 -3.33
N SER A 46 14.79 -17.35 -2.91
CA SER A 46 15.71 -17.97 -1.97
C SER A 46 15.02 -18.23 -0.62
N PRO A 47 15.39 -19.29 0.13
CA PRO A 47 14.85 -19.50 1.46
C PRO A 47 15.07 -18.27 2.36
N GLY A 48 13.97 -17.68 2.86
CA GLY A 48 14.01 -16.47 3.69
C GLY A 48 13.70 -15.16 2.96
N ALA A 49 13.52 -15.15 1.64
CA ALA A 49 13.07 -13.95 0.92
C ALA A 49 11.59 -13.64 1.19
N ILE A 50 11.30 -12.35 1.40
CA ILE A 50 9.91 -11.87 1.55
C ILE A 50 9.19 -12.01 0.21
N THR A 51 8.06 -12.74 0.18
CA THR A 51 7.25 -12.90 -1.02
C THR A 51 6.33 -11.69 -1.24
N LEU A 52 5.97 -11.41 -2.50
CA LEU A 52 4.96 -10.39 -2.80
C LEU A 52 3.64 -10.66 -2.06
N GLN A 53 3.23 -11.92 -1.96
CA GLN A 53 2.02 -12.31 -1.25
C GLN A 53 2.10 -11.97 0.24
N ALA A 54 3.23 -12.26 0.88
CA ALA A 54 3.47 -11.88 2.28
C ALA A 54 3.41 -10.35 2.46
N CYS A 55 4.07 -9.59 1.57
CA CYS A 55 4.02 -8.13 1.59
C CYS A 55 2.58 -7.60 1.45
N LEU A 56 1.80 -8.15 0.51
CA LEU A 56 0.40 -7.76 0.33
C LEU A 56 -0.46 -8.08 1.57
N GLN A 57 -0.21 -9.21 2.22
CA GLN A 57 -0.89 -9.57 3.48
C GLN A 57 -0.54 -8.58 4.60
N TYR A 58 0.74 -8.24 4.76
CA TYR A 58 1.18 -7.25 5.74
C TYR A 58 0.55 -5.89 5.50
N ILE A 59 0.58 -5.38 4.26
CA ILE A 59 -0.07 -4.11 3.91
C ILE A 59 -1.56 -4.11 4.26
N ARG A 60 -2.27 -5.22 4.02
CA ARG A 60 -3.69 -5.38 4.38
C ARG A 60 -3.93 -5.43 5.88
N GLN A 61 -2.99 -6.00 6.64
CA GLN A 61 -3.06 -6.07 8.10
C GLN A 61 -2.66 -4.75 8.79
N GLY A 62 -2.25 -3.76 8.02
CA GLY A 62 -1.93 -2.43 8.51
C GLY A 62 -0.50 -2.26 8.97
N ASP A 63 0.47 -2.63 8.14
CA ASP A 63 1.89 -2.38 8.40
C ASP A 63 2.19 -0.89 8.56
N ALA A 64 3.08 -0.59 9.49
CA ALA A 64 3.70 0.71 9.65
C ALA A 64 4.56 1.09 8.41
N ALA A 65 5.10 2.30 8.38
CA ALA A 65 5.91 2.80 7.26
C ALA A 65 7.19 1.97 7.02
N ASP A 66 7.71 1.33 8.06
CA ASP A 66 8.87 0.43 7.99
C ASP A 66 8.52 -1.01 7.53
N GLY A 67 7.24 -1.28 7.21
CA GLY A 67 6.75 -2.59 6.80
C GLY A 67 6.55 -3.58 7.94
N GLN A 68 6.62 -3.13 9.20
CA GLN A 68 6.37 -3.96 10.37
C GLN A 68 4.96 -3.74 10.92
N PRO A 69 4.35 -4.76 11.57
CA PRO A 69 3.09 -4.56 12.27
C PRO A 69 3.23 -3.48 13.35
N TRP A 70 2.22 -2.61 13.49
CA TRP A 70 2.25 -1.59 14.51
C TRP A 70 2.34 -2.23 15.91
N PRO A 71 3.34 -1.87 16.74
CA PRO A 71 3.53 -2.46 18.06
C PRO A 71 2.40 -2.06 19.03
N GLY A 72 2.05 -2.94 19.93
CA GLY A 72 1.13 -2.66 21.04
C GLY A 72 0.09 -3.75 21.26
N SER A 73 0.29 -4.53 22.33
CA SER A 73 -0.64 -5.58 22.76
C SER A 73 -1.94 -5.03 23.37
N ASN A 74 -1.93 -3.77 23.82
CA ASN A 74 -3.03 -3.15 24.58
C ASN A 74 -4.06 -2.42 23.69
N ARG A 75 -3.89 -2.46 22.35
CA ARG A 75 -4.76 -1.76 21.41
C ARG A 75 -5.63 -2.72 20.64
N THR A 76 -6.83 -2.27 20.30
CA THR A 76 -7.71 -3.03 19.40
C THR A 76 -7.09 -3.17 18.01
N PRO A 77 -7.47 -4.19 17.22
CA PRO A 77 -7.01 -4.31 15.83
C PRO A 77 -7.30 -3.06 14.99
N GLY A 78 -8.46 -2.41 15.21
CA GLY A 78 -8.84 -1.17 14.53
C GLY A 78 -7.90 -0.01 14.87
N GLN A 79 -7.55 0.16 16.14
CA GLN A 79 -6.61 1.19 16.58
C GLN A 79 -5.21 0.96 16.03
N ARG A 80 -4.72 -0.28 16.01
CA ARG A 80 -3.43 -0.61 15.40
C ARG A 80 -3.41 -0.28 13.91
N LEU A 81 -4.48 -0.61 13.21
CA LEU A 81 -4.63 -0.28 11.79
C LEU A 81 -4.65 1.23 11.54
N ALA A 82 -5.39 1.99 12.34
CA ALA A 82 -5.43 3.45 12.24
C ALA A 82 -4.04 4.06 12.45
N LEU A 83 -3.31 3.63 13.48
CA LEU A 83 -1.95 4.11 13.76
C LEU A 83 -0.95 3.77 12.65
N ALA A 84 -1.01 2.55 12.09
CA ALA A 84 -0.18 2.17 10.96
C ALA A 84 -0.47 3.02 9.71
N ARG A 85 -1.73 3.39 9.48
CA ARG A 85 -2.14 4.29 8.40
C ARG A 85 -1.63 5.72 8.62
N ILE A 86 -1.68 6.23 9.84
CA ILE A 86 -1.12 7.52 10.23
C ILE A 86 0.38 7.54 9.97
N ASP A 87 1.10 6.53 10.42
CA ASP A 87 2.54 6.41 10.27
C ASP A 87 2.97 6.43 8.79
N ARG A 88 2.31 5.65 7.94
CA ARG A 88 2.58 5.64 6.50
C ARG A 88 2.25 6.97 5.83
N ALA A 89 1.12 7.58 6.19
CA ALA A 89 0.75 8.88 5.64
C ALA A 89 1.72 9.97 6.05
N ASN A 90 2.17 9.94 7.31
CA ASN A 90 3.17 10.87 7.83
C ASN A 90 4.54 10.72 7.15
N ALA A 91 4.98 9.47 6.91
CA ALA A 91 6.21 9.21 6.15
C ALA A 91 6.12 9.76 4.71
N GLY A 92 4.99 9.55 4.04
CA GLY A 92 4.73 10.11 2.71
C GLY A 92 4.70 11.63 2.70
N LEU A 93 4.03 12.25 3.69
CA LEU A 93 3.97 13.69 3.85
C LEU A 93 5.37 14.29 4.08
N SER A 94 6.18 13.67 4.93
CA SER A 94 7.56 14.10 5.19
C SER A 94 8.39 14.10 3.92
N PHE A 95 8.31 13.02 3.12
CA PHE A 95 9.01 12.95 1.84
C PHE A 95 8.57 14.06 0.85
N LEU A 96 7.27 14.32 0.75
CA LEU A 96 6.76 15.38 -0.12
C LEU A 96 7.22 16.78 0.34
N LEU A 97 7.30 17.02 1.64
CA LEU A 97 7.81 18.28 2.18
C LEU A 97 9.33 18.45 1.93
N GLU A 98 10.11 17.38 2.06
CA GLU A 98 11.52 17.36 1.67
C GLU A 98 11.70 17.68 0.19
N LEU A 99 10.88 17.08 -0.67
CA LEU A 99 10.90 17.35 -2.10
C LEU A 99 10.53 18.80 -2.41
N LEU A 100 9.49 19.36 -1.79
CA LEU A 100 9.10 20.76 -1.93
C LEU A 100 10.21 21.69 -1.43
N HIS A 101 10.86 21.37 -0.32
CA HIS A 101 11.99 22.15 0.18
C HIS A 101 13.18 22.12 -0.80
N ALA A 102 13.51 20.94 -1.34
CA ALA A 102 14.57 20.81 -2.34
C ALA A 102 14.27 21.64 -3.60
N THR A 103 13.03 21.59 -4.10
CA THR A 103 12.61 22.38 -5.26
C THR A 103 12.64 23.88 -4.99
N GLU A 104 12.31 24.32 -3.77
CA GLU A 104 12.44 25.72 -3.37
C GLU A 104 13.91 26.17 -3.33
N ARG A 105 14.81 25.30 -2.86
CA ARG A 105 16.26 25.58 -2.92
C ARG A 105 16.74 25.73 -4.35
N VAL A 106 16.32 24.87 -5.26
CA VAL A 106 16.63 24.99 -6.71
C VAL A 106 16.07 26.30 -7.28
N ARG A 107 14.86 26.70 -6.88
CA ARG A 107 14.26 27.95 -7.33
C ARG A 107 15.05 29.19 -6.88
N VAL A 108 15.66 29.17 -5.68
CA VAL A 108 16.42 30.30 -5.12
C VAL A 108 17.83 30.32 -5.65
N ASP A 109 18.52 29.17 -5.73
CA ASP A 109 19.95 29.07 -5.95
C ASP A 109 20.32 28.38 -7.29
N GLY A 110 19.37 27.81 -8.00
CA GLY A 110 19.59 27.04 -9.23
C GLY A 110 19.22 27.80 -10.51
N ASP A 111 19.54 27.19 -11.65
CA ASP A 111 19.21 27.74 -12.96
C ASP A 111 17.72 27.64 -13.23
N ILE A 112 17.16 28.57 -13.98
CA ILE A 112 15.74 28.66 -14.31
C ILE A 112 15.22 27.43 -15.02
N ASP A 113 16.06 26.76 -15.80
CA ASP A 113 15.70 25.53 -16.54
C ASP A 113 15.50 24.32 -15.63
N GLN A 114 15.91 24.41 -14.36
CA GLN A 114 15.75 23.38 -13.34
C GLN A 114 14.55 23.65 -12.41
N HIS A 115 13.86 24.76 -12.61
CA HIS A 115 12.73 25.13 -11.78
C HIS A 115 11.56 24.18 -12.03
N MET A 116 10.91 23.77 -10.93
CA MET A 116 9.68 23.01 -11.02
C MET A 116 8.57 23.89 -11.60
N ASP A 117 7.79 23.35 -12.51
CA ASP A 117 6.60 23.95 -13.06
C ASP A 117 5.56 24.25 -11.95
N ASP A 118 4.84 25.37 -12.07
CA ASP A 118 3.87 25.83 -11.09
C ASP A 118 2.73 24.82 -10.88
N GLY A 119 2.29 24.13 -11.93
CA GLY A 119 1.25 23.11 -11.84
C GLY A 119 1.73 21.88 -11.06
N ALA A 120 2.98 21.46 -11.24
CA ALA A 120 3.56 20.37 -10.48
C ALA A 120 3.72 20.75 -9.00
N ARG A 121 4.13 21.99 -8.73
CA ARG A 121 4.23 22.52 -7.35
C ARG A 121 2.88 22.56 -6.65
N GLU A 122 1.87 23.08 -7.32
CA GLU A 122 0.48 23.08 -6.83
C GLU A 122 0.00 21.65 -6.53
N GLY A 123 0.24 20.70 -7.44
CA GLY A 123 -0.09 19.29 -7.26
C GLY A 123 0.55 18.67 -6.02
N LEU A 124 1.84 18.97 -5.75
CA LEU A 124 2.53 18.49 -4.54
C LEU A 124 1.92 19.10 -3.27
N LEU A 125 1.59 20.38 -3.27
CA LEU A 125 0.92 21.03 -2.13
C LEU A 125 -0.45 20.43 -1.85
N LEU A 126 -1.24 20.14 -2.89
CA LEU A 126 -2.53 19.46 -2.76
C LEU A 126 -2.37 18.04 -2.22
N ALA A 127 -1.33 17.30 -2.65
CA ALA A 127 -1.01 15.98 -2.13
C ALA A 127 -0.63 16.03 -0.64
N CYS A 128 0.19 16.98 -0.22
CA CYS A 128 0.53 17.21 1.19
C CYS A 128 -0.73 17.48 2.02
N ARG A 129 -1.61 18.34 1.52
CA ARG A 129 -2.87 18.66 2.19
C ARG A 129 -3.76 17.42 2.31
N GLY A 130 -3.93 16.64 1.25
CA GLY A 130 -4.73 15.42 1.26
C GLY A 130 -4.20 14.38 2.26
N LEU A 131 -2.88 14.22 2.38
CA LEU A 131 -2.28 13.34 3.39
C LEU A 131 -2.51 13.86 4.81
N ALA A 132 -2.42 15.18 5.04
CA ALA A 132 -2.69 15.76 6.35
C ALA A 132 -4.17 15.57 6.76
N GLU A 133 -5.11 15.80 5.84
CA GLU A 133 -6.55 15.55 6.07
C GLU A 133 -6.82 14.06 6.34
N TYR A 134 -6.13 13.17 5.62
CA TYR A 134 -6.23 11.73 5.87
C TYR A 134 -5.73 11.34 7.26
N VAL A 135 -4.59 11.89 7.70
CA VAL A 135 -4.07 11.68 9.07
C VAL A 135 -5.08 12.12 10.11
N ASP A 136 -5.70 13.30 9.92
CA ASP A 136 -6.72 13.81 10.83
C ASP A 136 -7.91 12.85 10.98
N VAL A 137 -8.41 12.32 9.86
CA VAL A 137 -9.49 11.31 9.86
C VAL A 137 -9.07 10.04 10.63
N GLN A 138 -7.84 9.56 10.43
CA GLN A 138 -7.36 8.37 11.13
C GLN A 138 -7.13 8.60 12.63
N LEU A 139 -6.73 9.82 13.04
CA LEU A 139 -6.58 10.18 14.45
C LEU A 139 -7.91 10.08 15.21
N HIS A 140 -9.02 10.46 14.56
CA HIS A 140 -10.35 10.33 15.16
C HIS A 140 -10.86 8.88 15.22
N ALA A 141 -10.24 7.97 14.47
CA ALA A 141 -10.54 6.54 14.46
C ALA A 141 -9.63 5.70 15.38
N ALA A 142 -8.54 6.26 15.90
CA ALA A 142 -7.56 5.58 16.75
C ALA A 142 -7.95 5.63 18.22
#